data_012cf6b3f2cd5b598903a92eabf4d18f
#
_entry.id   012cf6b3f2cd5b598903a92eabf4d18f
#
_cell.length_a   1.000
_cell.length_b   1.000
_cell.length_c   1.000
_cell.angle_alpha   90.00
_cell.angle_beta   90.00
_cell.angle_gamma   90.00
#
_symmetry.space_group_name_H-M   'P 1'
#
loop_
_entity.id
_entity.type
_entity.pdbx_description
1 polymer ?
#
loop_
_entity_poly.entity_id
_entity_poly.type
_entity_poly.pdbx_seq_one_letter_code
_entity_poly.pdbx_strand_id
1 'polypeptide(L)'
;MKNIELSNLYLDISQEILGKSLINNSEELIFIVCVEKSLSYLADDIYDNSTIDLNPIEHLNCLYKWKELSNSIALRNIITKELSSEGLFSILEKSKSIFFREDNKNLITTSEINDLKKFNLIIDRYKAFKELLRKTLDEC
;
A
#
# COMPACT_ATOMS: atom_id res chain seq x y z
N MET A 1 2.38 4.30 20.11
CA MET A 1 1.29 3.95 19.19
C MET A 1 1.56 2.61 18.56
N LYS A 2 0.55 1.73 18.54
CA LYS A 2 0.72 0.40 17.97
C LYS A 2 0.81 0.45 16.45
N ASN A 3 1.41 -0.56 15.87
CA ASN A 3 1.56 -0.63 14.40
C ASN A 3 0.23 -0.53 13.67
N ILE A 4 -0.82 -1.18 14.16
CA ILE A 4 -2.13 -1.10 13.51
C ILE A 4 -2.71 0.32 13.59
N GLU A 5 -2.46 1.04 14.66
CA GLU A 5 -2.92 2.41 14.80
C GLU A 5 -2.19 3.32 13.84
N LEU A 6 -0.88 3.13 13.66
CA LEU A 6 -0.10 3.88 12.70
C LEU A 6 -0.55 3.57 11.26
N SER A 7 -0.81 2.29 10.98
CA SER A 7 -1.31 1.90 9.67
C SER A 7 -2.63 2.62 9.35
N ASN A 8 -3.55 2.62 10.30
CA ASN A 8 -4.85 3.27 10.12
C ASN A 8 -4.71 4.80 9.99
N LEU A 9 -3.81 5.40 10.75
CA LEU A 9 -3.57 6.85 10.67
C LEU A 9 -3.10 7.24 9.26
N TYR A 10 -2.11 6.54 8.72
CA TYR A 10 -1.61 6.85 7.39
C TYR A 10 -2.64 6.58 6.28
N LEU A 11 -3.47 5.56 6.45
CA LEU A 11 -4.56 5.32 5.52
C LEU A 11 -5.58 6.46 5.56
N ASP A 12 -5.92 6.93 6.75
CA ASP A 12 -6.86 8.04 6.91
C ASP A 12 -6.32 9.32 6.24
N ILE A 13 -5.03 9.59 6.39
CA ILE A 13 -4.41 10.76 5.75
C ILE A 13 -4.52 10.63 4.22
N SER A 14 -4.24 9.45 3.68
CA SER A 14 -4.31 9.24 2.24
C SER A 14 -5.74 9.43 1.72
N GLN A 15 -6.73 8.98 2.49
CA GLN A 15 -8.14 9.14 2.11
C GLN A 15 -8.58 10.60 2.19
N GLU A 16 -8.08 11.37 3.14
CA GLU A 16 -8.37 12.80 3.24
C GLU A 16 -7.86 13.53 2.01
N ILE A 17 -6.68 13.16 1.52
CA ILE A 17 -6.13 13.77 0.31
C ILE A 17 -7.07 13.51 -0.87
N LEU A 18 -7.59 12.30 -1.01
CA LEU A 18 -8.50 11.99 -2.10
C LEU A 18 -9.85 12.68 -1.99
N GLY A 19 -10.20 13.13 -0.80
CA GLY A 19 -11.44 13.88 -0.60
C GLY A 19 -11.38 15.31 -1.13
N LYS A 20 -10.21 15.79 -1.52
CA LYS A 20 -10.09 17.16 -2.03
C LYS A 20 -10.53 17.20 -3.49
N SER A 21 -11.06 18.34 -3.90
CA SER A 21 -11.54 18.47 -5.26
C SER A 21 -10.40 18.58 -6.26
N LEU A 22 -9.26 19.10 -5.86
CA LEU A 22 -8.07 19.19 -6.69
C LEU A 22 -6.87 18.72 -5.88
N ILE A 23 -5.99 17.98 -6.52
CA ILE A 23 -4.81 17.47 -5.88
C ILE A 23 -3.58 17.96 -6.65
N ASN A 24 -2.65 18.58 -5.95
CA ASN A 24 -1.40 19.04 -6.56
C ASN A 24 -0.32 17.94 -6.49
N ASN A 25 0.82 18.16 -7.12
CA ASN A 25 1.90 17.17 -7.14
C ASN A 25 2.42 16.80 -5.77
N SER A 26 2.49 17.75 -4.87
CA SER A 26 2.95 17.46 -3.50
C SER A 26 1.97 16.55 -2.79
N GLU A 27 0.68 16.76 -3.00
CA GLU A 27 -0.35 15.92 -2.39
C GLU A 27 -0.36 14.51 -2.99
N GLU A 28 -0.05 14.38 -4.28
CA GLU A 28 0.09 13.07 -4.90
C GLU A 28 1.25 12.29 -4.27
N LEU A 29 2.37 12.96 -4.04
CA LEU A 29 3.50 12.33 -3.39
C LEU A 29 3.15 11.93 -1.97
N ILE A 30 2.51 12.81 -1.22
CA ILE A 30 2.10 12.52 0.15
C ILE A 30 1.15 11.32 0.17
N PHE A 31 0.23 11.26 -0.78
CA PHE A 31 -0.70 10.13 -0.90
C PHE A 31 0.08 8.81 -1.06
N ILE A 32 1.01 8.75 -2.01
CA ILE A 32 1.81 7.56 -2.27
C ILE A 32 2.60 7.14 -1.03
N VAL A 33 3.26 8.09 -0.39
CA VAL A 33 4.07 7.84 0.79
C VAL A 33 3.20 7.33 1.94
N CYS A 34 2.02 7.93 2.14
CA CYS A 34 1.12 7.52 3.22
C CYS A 34 0.56 6.11 2.99
N VAL A 35 0.21 5.77 1.75
CA VAL A 35 -0.26 4.41 1.44
C VAL A 35 0.86 3.40 1.72
N GLU A 36 2.09 3.69 1.29
CA GLU A 36 3.21 2.81 1.55
C GLU A 36 3.49 2.64 3.03
N LYS A 37 3.45 3.73 3.79
CA LYS A 37 3.67 3.64 5.23
C LYS A 37 2.56 2.86 5.92
N SER A 38 1.32 3.06 5.49
CA SER A 38 0.20 2.31 6.03
C SER A 38 0.40 0.81 5.79
N LEU A 39 0.78 0.42 4.57
CA LEU A 39 1.05 -0.99 4.23
C LEU A 39 2.24 -1.54 5.01
N SER A 40 3.27 -0.74 5.22
CA SER A 40 4.45 -1.16 5.97
C SER A 40 4.11 -1.44 7.44
N TYR A 41 3.33 -0.56 8.07
CA TYR A 41 2.90 -0.78 9.45
C TYR A 41 1.90 -1.93 9.58
N LEU A 42 1.07 -2.14 8.57
CA LEU A 42 0.17 -3.29 8.54
C LEU A 42 0.97 -4.60 8.51
N ALA A 43 2.03 -4.63 7.70
CA ALA A 43 2.92 -5.79 7.66
C ALA A 43 3.57 -6.06 9.02
N ASP A 44 4.03 -5.00 9.68
CA ASP A 44 4.65 -5.12 11.01
C ASP A 44 3.64 -5.63 12.03
N ASP A 45 2.40 -5.17 11.96
CA ASP A 45 1.34 -5.62 12.86
C ASP A 45 1.04 -7.12 12.66
N ILE A 46 0.94 -7.55 11.41
CA ILE A 46 0.71 -8.96 11.10
C ILE A 46 1.88 -9.81 11.60
N TYR A 47 3.10 -9.35 11.36
CA TYR A 47 4.30 -10.06 11.79
C TYR A 47 4.34 -10.22 13.32
N ASP A 48 4.07 -9.14 14.04
CA ASP A 48 4.11 -9.14 15.49
C ASP A 48 3.05 -10.05 16.13
N ASN A 49 1.93 -10.23 15.44
CA ASN A 49 0.86 -11.06 15.93
C ASN A 49 0.87 -12.48 15.31
N SER A 50 1.91 -12.78 14.52
CA SER A 50 2.00 -14.07 13.88
C SER A 50 2.79 -15.04 14.75
N THR A 51 2.38 -16.30 14.74
CA THR A 51 3.13 -17.34 15.43
C THR A 51 4.01 -18.09 14.44
N ILE A 52 4.10 -17.61 13.20
CA ILE A 52 4.81 -18.29 12.15
C ILE A 52 6.29 -17.92 12.14
N ASP A 53 7.13 -18.88 11.80
CA ASP A 53 8.57 -18.69 11.83
C ASP A 53 8.99 -18.00 10.53
N LEU A 54 9.00 -16.72 10.51
CA LEU A 54 9.44 -15.91 9.38
C LEU A 54 10.71 -15.14 9.74
N ASN A 55 11.46 -14.76 8.73
CA ASN A 55 12.63 -13.92 8.95
C ASN A 55 12.21 -12.53 9.41
N PRO A 56 13.03 -11.85 10.21
CA PRO A 56 12.68 -10.49 10.67
C PRO A 56 12.43 -9.52 9.51
N ILE A 57 11.41 -8.71 9.61
CA ILE A 57 11.04 -7.76 8.56
C ILE A 57 11.26 -6.31 8.94
N GLU A 58 11.61 -6.04 10.18
CA GLU A 58 11.67 -4.70 10.71
C GLU A 58 12.46 -3.70 9.89
N HIS A 59 13.54 -4.09 9.30
CA HIS A 59 14.39 -3.20 8.51
C HIS A 59 14.17 -3.30 7.01
N LEU A 60 13.17 -4.04 6.58
CA LEU A 60 12.88 -4.17 5.16
C LEU A 60 11.98 -3.04 4.68
N ASN A 61 12.04 -2.73 3.39
CA ASN A 61 11.09 -1.78 2.82
C ASN A 61 9.73 -2.48 2.66
N CYS A 62 8.71 -1.69 2.36
CA CYS A 62 7.34 -2.18 2.31
C CYS A 62 7.18 -3.41 1.41
N LEU A 63 7.71 -3.37 0.19
CA LEU A 63 7.56 -4.47 -0.76
C LEU A 63 8.21 -5.75 -0.23
N TYR A 64 9.40 -5.65 0.33
CA TYR A 64 10.11 -6.82 0.85
C TYR A 64 9.47 -7.37 2.14
N LYS A 65 8.86 -6.52 2.94
CA LYS A 65 8.08 -6.98 4.09
C LYS A 65 6.96 -7.92 3.62
N TRP A 66 6.23 -7.50 2.59
CA TRP A 66 5.13 -8.31 2.08
C TRP A 66 5.60 -9.56 1.36
N LYS A 67 6.77 -9.49 0.70
CA LYS A 67 7.36 -10.69 0.10
C LYS A 67 7.71 -11.70 1.18
N GLU A 68 8.24 -11.26 2.31
CA GLU A 68 8.55 -12.17 3.41
C GLU A 68 7.27 -12.76 4.01
N LEU A 69 6.25 -11.94 4.23
CA LEU A 69 4.96 -12.42 4.75
C LEU A 69 4.30 -13.43 3.82
N SER A 70 4.56 -13.36 2.52
CA SER A 70 3.99 -14.31 1.56
C SER A 70 4.53 -15.74 1.76
N ASN A 71 5.56 -15.91 2.58
CA ASN A 71 6.05 -17.24 2.93
C ASN A 71 5.12 -17.93 3.93
N SER A 72 4.20 -17.20 4.55
CA SER A 72 3.19 -17.79 5.40
C SER A 72 2.17 -18.54 4.55
N ILE A 73 1.95 -19.80 4.83
CA ILE A 73 1.02 -20.61 4.06
C ILE A 73 -0.38 -20.01 4.07
N ALA A 74 -0.83 -19.52 5.21
CA ALA A 74 -2.17 -18.97 5.36
C ALA A 74 -2.38 -17.69 4.51
N LEU A 75 -1.33 -16.91 4.33
CA LEU A 75 -1.43 -15.61 3.66
C LEU A 75 -0.90 -15.61 2.22
N ARG A 76 -0.23 -16.69 1.83
CA ARG A 76 0.47 -16.76 0.55
C ARG A 76 -0.37 -16.35 -0.67
N ASN A 77 -1.53 -16.93 -0.80
CA ASN A 77 -2.37 -16.69 -1.98
C ASN A 77 -2.88 -15.25 -2.03
N ILE A 78 -3.25 -14.70 -0.90
CA ILE A 78 -3.75 -13.33 -0.82
C ILE A 78 -2.65 -12.35 -1.18
N ILE A 79 -1.48 -12.52 -0.59
CA ILE A 79 -0.36 -11.59 -0.80
C ILE A 79 0.22 -11.74 -2.21
N THR A 80 0.39 -12.96 -2.69
CA THR A 80 0.95 -13.20 -4.02
C THR A 80 0.10 -12.56 -5.11
N LYS A 81 -1.21 -12.58 -4.95
CA LYS A 81 -2.11 -11.95 -5.91
C LYS A 81 -1.84 -10.44 -6.01
N GLU A 82 -1.61 -9.79 -4.88
CA GLU A 82 -1.34 -8.35 -4.86
C GLU A 82 0.10 -8.01 -5.25
N LEU A 83 1.01 -8.97 -5.21
CA LEU A 83 2.37 -8.79 -5.69
C LEU A 83 2.48 -9.04 -7.21
N SER A 84 1.43 -9.54 -7.82
CA SER A 84 1.43 -9.83 -9.25
C SER A 84 1.42 -8.55 -10.09
N SER A 85 1.61 -8.69 -11.39
CA SER A 85 1.75 -7.54 -12.29
C SER A 85 0.56 -6.58 -12.30
N GLU A 86 -0.63 -7.05 -11.91
CA GLU A 86 -1.78 -6.20 -11.85
C GLU A 86 -2.27 -5.97 -10.43
N GLY A 87 -1.50 -6.35 -9.46
CA GLY A 87 -1.87 -6.25 -8.06
C GLY A 87 -1.61 -4.87 -7.47
N LEU A 88 -2.01 -4.71 -6.23
CA LEU A 88 -1.89 -3.46 -5.47
C LEU A 88 -0.44 -2.93 -5.45
N PHE A 89 0.51 -3.79 -5.12
CA PHE A 89 1.91 -3.36 -4.98
C PHE A 89 2.50 -2.93 -6.32
N SER A 90 2.11 -3.59 -7.41
CA SER A 90 2.57 -3.22 -8.74
C SER A 90 2.02 -1.87 -9.17
N ILE A 91 0.75 -1.61 -8.89
CA ILE A 91 0.12 -0.32 -9.20
C ILE A 91 0.82 0.79 -8.42
N LEU A 92 1.09 0.55 -7.15
CA LEU A 92 1.74 1.52 -6.28
C LEU A 92 3.17 1.81 -6.75
N GLU A 93 3.93 0.78 -7.10
CA GLU A 93 5.29 0.93 -7.59
C GLU A 93 5.33 1.68 -8.93
N LYS A 94 4.39 1.41 -9.82
CA LYS A 94 4.28 2.14 -11.08
C LYS A 94 3.97 3.61 -10.84
N SER A 95 3.11 3.92 -9.89
CA SER A 95 2.77 5.30 -9.54
C SER A 95 3.99 6.03 -8.97
N LYS A 96 4.77 5.36 -8.12
CA LYS A 96 6.01 5.93 -7.60
C LYS A 96 7.00 6.16 -8.72
N SER A 97 7.17 5.21 -9.59
CA SER A 97 8.12 5.29 -10.70
C SER A 97 7.81 6.46 -11.62
N ILE A 98 6.55 6.66 -11.95
CA ILE A 98 6.13 7.78 -12.77
C ILE A 98 6.43 9.09 -12.07
N PHE A 99 6.13 9.19 -10.78
CA PHE A 99 6.39 10.40 -10.01
C PHE A 99 7.87 10.75 -9.98
N PHE A 100 8.71 9.76 -9.70
CA PHE A 100 10.13 10.02 -9.59
C PHE A 100 10.86 10.16 -10.94
N ARG A 101 10.20 9.90 -12.07
CA ARG A 101 10.78 10.10 -13.35
C ARG A 101 10.52 11.43 -13.86
N GLU A 102 10.02 12.29 -13.13
CA GLU A 102 9.50 13.38 -13.54
C GLU A 102 10.27 14.45 -13.76
N ASP A 103 11.44 14.33 -13.99
CA ASP A 103 12.23 15.40 -14.42
C ASP A 103 11.70 15.83 -15.73
N ASN A 104 10.87 15.09 -16.33
CA ASN A 104 10.43 15.34 -17.59
C ASN A 104 9.18 16.00 -17.58
N LYS A 105 9.17 17.11 -17.22
CA LYS A 105 8.17 17.79 -17.03
C LYS A 105 7.30 18.06 -18.04
N ASN A 106 7.56 17.89 -19.12
CA ASN A 106 6.71 18.27 -20.17
C ASN A 106 5.47 17.45 -20.20
N LEU A 107 5.38 16.55 -19.33
CA LEU A 107 4.34 15.70 -19.32
C LEU A 107 3.20 16.14 -18.65
N ILE A 108 2.74 17.10 -18.79
CA ILE A 108 1.87 17.62 -18.21
C ILE A 108 0.67 16.96 -18.19
N THR A 109 -0.08 16.71 -18.13
CA THR A 109 -1.04 17.34 -17.71
C THR A 109 -2.39 16.80 -17.96
N THR A 110 -2.55 15.96 -18.83
CA THR A 110 -3.82 15.35 -19.06
C THR A 110 -4.09 14.28 -18.07
N SER A 111 -3.17 14.12 -17.16
CA SER A 111 -3.25 13.00 -16.29
C SER A 111 -4.04 13.23 -15.03
N GLU A 112 -4.43 14.41 -14.68
CA GLU A 112 -5.08 14.66 -13.40
C GLU A 112 -6.30 13.80 -13.12
N ILE A 113 -7.17 13.63 -14.10
CA ILE A 113 -8.36 12.81 -13.91
C ILE A 113 -7.99 11.35 -13.80
N ASN A 114 -7.00 10.92 -14.59
CA ASN A 114 -6.55 9.54 -14.57
C ASN A 114 -5.85 9.21 -13.26
N ASP A 115 -5.13 10.18 -12.70
CA ASP A 115 -4.43 9.98 -11.43
C ASP A 115 -5.41 9.82 -10.28
N LEU A 116 -6.49 10.59 -10.24
CA LEU A 116 -7.51 10.44 -9.23
C LEU A 116 -8.16 9.07 -9.31
N LYS A 117 -8.46 8.59 -10.51
CA LYS A 117 -9.04 7.27 -10.68
C LYS A 117 -8.07 6.19 -10.21
N LYS A 118 -6.79 6.36 -10.52
CA LYS A 118 -5.77 5.42 -10.12
C LYS A 118 -5.62 5.38 -8.61
N PHE A 119 -5.61 6.53 -7.96
CA PHE A 119 -5.48 6.60 -6.51
C PHE A 119 -6.70 6.03 -5.80
N ASN A 120 -7.90 6.28 -6.35
CA ASN A 120 -9.11 5.66 -5.80
C ASN A 120 -9.07 4.14 -5.96
N LEU A 121 -8.54 3.65 -7.07
CA LEU A 121 -8.36 2.23 -7.28
C LEU A 121 -7.38 1.63 -6.26
N ILE A 122 -6.30 2.33 -5.97
CA ILE A 122 -5.32 1.91 -4.96
C ILE A 122 -6.00 1.76 -3.60
N ILE A 123 -6.78 2.75 -3.19
CA ILE A 123 -7.48 2.71 -1.90
C ILE A 123 -8.51 1.57 -1.87
N ASP A 124 -9.27 1.39 -2.93
CA ASP A 124 -10.28 0.33 -2.99
C ASP A 124 -9.63 -1.05 -2.91
N ARG A 125 -8.53 -1.24 -3.63
CA ARG A 125 -7.78 -2.50 -3.57
C ARG A 125 -7.16 -2.73 -2.21
N TYR A 126 -6.65 -1.68 -1.59
CA TYR A 126 -6.05 -1.78 -0.26
C TYR A 126 -7.10 -2.21 0.76
N LYS A 127 -8.28 -1.58 0.72
CA LYS A 127 -9.34 -1.95 1.66
C LYS A 127 -9.78 -3.38 1.47
N ALA A 128 -9.92 -3.83 0.23
CA ALA A 128 -10.29 -5.22 -0.07
C ALA A 128 -9.21 -6.20 0.42
N PHE A 129 -7.96 -5.88 0.20
CA PHE A 129 -6.81 -6.67 0.65
C PHE A 129 -6.79 -6.78 2.17
N LYS A 130 -6.96 -5.65 2.86
CA LYS A 130 -6.97 -5.61 4.33
C LYS A 130 -8.11 -6.45 4.89
N GLU A 131 -9.28 -6.39 4.27
CA GLU A 131 -10.43 -7.16 4.70
C GLU A 131 -10.19 -8.67 4.53
N LEU A 132 -9.59 -9.08 3.41
CA LEU A 132 -9.26 -10.48 3.18
C LEU A 132 -8.23 -10.98 4.19
N LEU A 133 -7.23 -10.16 4.50
CA LEU A 133 -6.21 -10.51 5.49
C LEU A 133 -6.86 -10.68 6.86
N ARG A 134 -7.74 -9.75 7.24
CA ARG A 134 -8.41 -9.81 8.52
C ARG A 134 -9.27 -11.07 8.66
N LYS A 135 -10.04 -11.39 7.63
CA LYS A 135 -10.87 -12.59 7.63
C LYS A 135 -10.03 -13.86 7.74
N THR A 136 -8.94 -13.93 6.99
CA THR A 136 -8.06 -15.09 7.00
C THR A 136 -7.40 -15.27 8.36
N LEU A 137 -6.94 -14.20 8.96
CA LEU A 137 -6.28 -14.27 10.27
C LEU A 137 -7.29 -14.59 11.39
N ASP A 138 -8.51 -14.12 11.27
CA ASP A 138 -9.53 -14.41 12.28
C ASP A 138 -10.00 -15.88 12.21
N GLU A 139 -9.85 -16.51 11.06
CA GLU A 139 -10.24 -17.90 10.90
C GLU A 139 -9.15 -18.88 11.36
N CYS A 140 -7.97 -18.39 11.65
CA CYS A 140 -6.88 -19.25 12.13
C CYS A 140 -6.82 -19.34 13.69
#